data_a5c44330a7c1be8d7ca4baa1253fa846
#
_entry.id   a5c44330a7c1be8d7ca4baa1253fa846
#
_cell.length_a   1.000
_cell.length_b   1.000
_cell.length_c   1.000
_cell.angle_alpha   90.00
_cell.angle_beta   90.00
_cell.angle_gamma   90.00
#
_symmetry.space_group_name_H-M   'P 1'
#
loop_
_entity.id
_entity.type
_entity.pdbx_description
1 polymer ?
#
loop_
_entity_poly.entity_id
_entity_poly.type
_entity_poly.pdbx_seq_one_letter_code
_entity_poly.pdbx_strand_id
1 'polypeptide(L)'
;IGRGYYTLEDMHRVNARLIETLQPEGIEFDRIYFAPESPEEPSYGRKPSPNFLKDASREFGLQLDQSFMVGDKLSDLECGKNAGVRASVLIRTGYGAETEAKLGSGKHPWWIADDLLNVVEMIRAKH
;
A
#
# COMPACT_ATOMS: atom_id res chain seq x y z
N ILE A 1 -1.60 -16.09 5.40
CA ILE A 1 -0.64 -17.12 5.86
C ILE A 1 -0.98 -17.52 7.28
N GLY A 2 -1.01 -16.59 8.21
CA GLY A 2 -1.29 -16.88 9.63
C GLY A 2 -2.64 -17.53 9.90
N ARG A 3 -3.62 -17.40 9.00
CA ARG A 3 -4.93 -18.04 9.11
C ARG A 3 -4.97 -19.45 8.51
N GLY A 4 -3.87 -19.91 7.90
CA GLY A 4 -3.80 -21.23 7.28
C GLY A 4 -4.48 -21.35 5.93
N TYR A 5 -4.93 -20.25 5.31
CA TYR A 5 -5.56 -20.27 3.98
C TYR A 5 -4.56 -20.54 2.87
N TYR A 6 -3.31 -20.12 3.06
CA TYR A 6 -2.21 -20.37 2.15
C TYR A 6 -0.89 -20.28 2.93
N THR A 7 0.17 -20.80 2.34
CA THR A 7 1.48 -20.90 2.99
C THR A 7 2.38 -19.70 2.64
N LEU A 8 3.45 -19.54 3.43
CA LEU A 8 4.52 -18.58 3.11
C LEU A 8 5.10 -18.86 1.72
N GLU A 9 5.26 -20.13 1.37
CA GLU A 9 5.75 -20.54 0.06
C GLU A 9 4.79 -20.13 -1.06
N ASP A 10 3.49 -20.25 -0.83
CA ASP A 10 2.47 -19.78 -1.78
C ASP A 10 2.59 -18.28 -2.00
N MET A 11 2.78 -17.51 -0.94
CA MET A 11 2.96 -16.07 -1.02
C MET A 11 4.22 -15.71 -1.82
N HIS A 12 5.33 -16.40 -1.58
CA HIS A 12 6.56 -16.18 -2.36
C HIS A 12 6.36 -16.51 -3.84
N ARG A 13 5.59 -17.54 -4.15
CA ARG A 13 5.25 -17.89 -5.54
C ARG A 13 4.44 -16.80 -6.23
N VAL A 14 3.44 -16.24 -5.54
CA VAL A 14 2.63 -15.13 -6.06
C VAL A 14 3.51 -13.91 -6.34
N ASN A 15 4.38 -13.56 -5.41
CA ASN A 15 5.28 -12.41 -5.57
C ASN A 15 6.27 -12.63 -6.72
N ALA A 16 6.82 -13.84 -6.86
CA ALA A 16 7.70 -14.17 -7.97
C ALA A 16 6.98 -14.05 -9.30
N ARG A 17 5.73 -14.51 -9.39
CA ARG A 17 4.92 -14.41 -10.59
C ARG A 17 4.63 -12.95 -10.96
N LEU A 18 4.36 -12.11 -9.97
CA LEU A 18 4.14 -10.68 -10.18
C LEU A 18 5.39 -10.04 -10.78
N ILE A 19 6.57 -10.31 -10.20
CA ILE A 19 7.84 -9.78 -10.69
C ILE A 19 8.09 -10.25 -12.13
N GLU A 20 7.94 -11.53 -12.40
CA GLU A 20 8.14 -12.11 -13.73
C GLU A 20 7.21 -11.51 -14.79
N THR A 21 5.97 -11.21 -14.38
CA THR A 21 4.97 -10.66 -15.29
C THR A 21 5.28 -9.22 -15.67
N LEU A 22 5.77 -8.43 -14.72
CA LEU A 22 5.98 -6.99 -14.92
C LEU A 22 7.38 -6.64 -15.41
N GLN A 23 8.37 -7.49 -15.18
CA GLN A 23 9.76 -7.24 -15.59
C GLN A 23 9.92 -6.97 -17.09
N PRO A 24 9.28 -7.75 -18.01
CA PRO A 24 9.37 -7.47 -19.44
C PRO A 24 8.80 -6.09 -19.84
N GLU A 25 7.94 -5.51 -19.02
CA GLU A 25 7.38 -4.18 -19.22
C GLU A 25 8.26 -3.07 -18.64
N GLY A 26 9.45 -3.42 -18.14
CA GLY A 26 10.36 -2.45 -17.53
C GLY A 26 9.97 -2.02 -16.13
N ILE A 27 9.10 -2.76 -15.47
CA ILE A 27 8.63 -2.46 -14.12
C ILE A 27 9.41 -3.29 -13.11
N GLU A 28 10.06 -2.62 -12.16
CA GLU A 28 10.83 -3.26 -11.10
C GLU A 28 10.36 -2.73 -9.75
N PHE A 29 10.29 -3.63 -8.78
CA PHE A 29 10.02 -3.27 -7.38
C PHE A 29 11.34 -3.20 -6.63
N ASP A 30 11.57 -2.13 -5.89
CA ASP A 30 12.76 -2.04 -5.05
C ASP A 30 12.71 -3.04 -3.91
N ARG A 31 11.54 -3.25 -3.33
CA ARG A 31 11.32 -4.22 -2.27
C ARG A 31 9.84 -4.55 -2.12
N ILE A 32 9.56 -5.80 -1.78
CA ILE A 32 8.22 -6.24 -1.38
C ILE A 32 8.29 -6.64 0.10
N TYR A 33 7.47 -5.98 0.92
CA TYR A 33 7.33 -6.29 2.34
C TYR A 33 6.02 -7.06 2.54
N PHE A 34 6.02 -7.99 3.48
CA PHE A 34 4.83 -8.77 3.78
C PHE A 34 4.71 -9.05 5.27
N ALA A 35 3.47 -9.23 5.75
CA ALA A 35 3.16 -9.55 7.13
C ALA A 35 2.43 -10.91 7.15
N PRO A 36 3.12 -12.01 7.54
CA PRO A 36 2.53 -13.35 7.46
C PRO A 36 1.57 -13.67 8.60
N GLU A 37 1.55 -12.88 9.67
CA GLU A 37 0.75 -13.12 10.85
C GLU A 37 -0.75 -12.94 10.56
N SER A 38 -1.61 -13.67 11.29
CA SER A 38 -3.05 -13.42 11.24
C SER A 38 -3.40 -12.09 11.92
N PRO A 39 -4.59 -11.53 11.67
CA PRO A 39 -4.99 -10.27 12.32
C PRO A 39 -4.99 -10.31 13.85
N GLU A 40 -5.13 -11.50 14.43
CA GLU A 40 -5.14 -11.70 15.88
C GLU A 40 -3.74 -11.81 16.49
N GLU A 41 -2.71 -12.01 15.66
CA GLU A 41 -1.32 -12.14 16.10
C GLU A 41 -0.62 -10.78 16.11
N PRO A 42 0.31 -10.55 17.06
CA PRO A 42 1.17 -9.37 16.98
C PRO A 42 1.95 -9.36 15.67
N SER A 43 2.04 -8.20 15.04
CA SER A 43 2.76 -8.07 13.78
C SER A 43 3.54 -6.76 13.76
N TYR A 44 4.80 -6.84 13.38
CA TYR A 44 5.66 -5.69 13.20
C TYR A 44 5.17 -4.79 12.06
N GLY A 45 4.80 -5.39 10.94
CA GLY A 45 4.55 -4.67 9.69
C GLY A 45 3.12 -4.58 9.22
N ARG A 46 2.18 -5.26 9.89
CA ARG A 46 0.78 -5.22 9.46
C ARG A 46 0.22 -3.80 9.56
N LYS A 47 -0.35 -3.34 8.46
CA LYS A 47 -1.03 -2.04 8.43
C LYS A 47 -2.18 -2.00 9.43
N PRO A 48 -2.40 -0.90 10.11
CA PRO A 48 -1.90 0.46 9.82
C PRO A 48 -0.54 0.82 10.42
N SER A 49 0.26 -0.18 10.88
CA SER A 49 1.61 0.08 11.37
C SER A 49 2.45 0.75 10.27
N PRO A 50 3.21 1.82 10.58
CA PRO A 50 4.07 2.48 9.60
C PRO A 50 5.44 1.81 9.45
N ASN A 51 5.67 0.69 10.13
CA ASN A 51 7.01 0.12 10.26
C ASN A 51 7.66 -0.25 8.93
N PHE A 52 6.92 -0.87 8.00
CA PHE A 52 7.48 -1.21 6.70
C PHE A 52 7.85 0.02 5.88
N LEU A 53 7.07 1.09 5.97
CA LEU A 53 7.40 2.35 5.28
C LEU A 53 8.63 3.01 5.89
N LYS A 54 8.75 2.98 7.21
CA LYS A 54 9.93 3.49 7.89
C LYS A 54 11.17 2.67 7.56
N ASP A 55 11.04 1.35 7.48
CA ASP A 55 12.13 0.47 7.08
C ASP A 55 12.58 0.77 5.65
N ALA A 56 11.64 0.94 4.72
CA ALA A 56 11.94 1.29 3.34
C ALA A 56 12.66 2.64 3.27
N SER A 57 12.23 3.61 4.06
CA SER A 57 12.88 4.92 4.12
C SER A 57 14.35 4.80 4.54
N ARG A 58 14.64 4.00 5.57
CA ARG A 58 16.02 3.78 6.04
C ARG A 58 16.83 3.00 5.01
N GLU A 59 16.25 1.95 4.41
CA GLU A 59 16.95 1.06 3.49
C GLU A 59 17.30 1.75 2.18
N PHE A 60 16.41 2.58 1.65
CA PHE A 60 16.58 3.19 0.33
C PHE A 60 16.78 4.71 0.36
N GLY A 61 16.86 5.30 1.54
CA GLY A 61 17.02 6.76 1.66
C GLY A 61 15.83 7.55 1.17
N LEU A 62 14.62 7.03 1.35
CA LEU A 62 13.41 7.67 0.85
C LEU A 62 13.00 8.84 1.75
N GLN A 63 12.51 9.90 1.10
CA GLN A 63 11.86 11.01 1.80
C GLN A 63 10.37 10.72 1.88
N LEU A 64 9.90 10.27 3.05
CA LEU A 64 8.49 9.92 3.23
C LEU A 64 7.56 11.12 3.01
N ASP A 65 7.99 12.32 3.40
CA ASP A 65 7.21 13.55 3.17
C ASP A 65 7.10 13.94 1.70
N GLN A 66 7.82 13.27 0.81
CA GLN A 66 7.74 13.41 -0.64
C GLN A 66 7.16 12.14 -1.29
N SER A 67 6.73 11.17 -0.49
CA SER A 67 6.25 9.87 -0.96
C SER A 67 4.73 9.78 -0.82
N PHE A 68 4.15 8.82 -1.54
CA PHE A 68 2.70 8.60 -1.56
C PHE A 68 2.40 7.17 -1.17
N MET A 69 1.36 6.98 -0.38
CA MET A 69 0.81 5.67 -0.07
C MET A 69 -0.46 5.47 -0.89
N VAL A 70 -0.56 4.35 -1.59
CA VAL A 70 -1.72 4.04 -2.42
C VAL A 70 -2.32 2.73 -1.95
N GLY A 71 -3.62 2.70 -1.74
CA GLY A 71 -4.28 1.49 -1.32
C GLY A 71 -5.80 1.57 -1.45
N ASP A 72 -6.45 0.45 -1.17
CA ASP A 72 -7.90 0.30 -1.32
C ASP A 72 -8.63 0.11 0.03
N LYS A 73 -7.89 0.11 1.13
CA LYS A 73 -8.43 -0.05 2.48
C LYS A 73 -8.03 1.09 3.39
N LEU A 74 -8.86 1.35 4.40
CA LEU A 74 -8.55 2.39 5.39
C LEU A 74 -7.21 2.14 6.08
N SER A 75 -6.87 0.88 6.36
CA SER A 75 -5.59 0.54 6.97
C SER A 75 -4.38 0.96 6.13
N ASP A 76 -4.51 0.95 4.79
CA ASP A 76 -3.47 1.46 3.89
C ASP A 76 -3.30 2.97 4.08
N LEU A 77 -4.41 3.70 4.11
CA LEU A 77 -4.40 5.16 4.23
C LEU A 77 -3.81 5.59 5.57
N GLU A 78 -4.21 4.93 6.63
CA GLU A 78 -3.70 5.20 7.98
C GLU A 78 -2.22 4.85 8.11
N CYS A 79 -1.78 3.78 7.46
CA CYS A 79 -0.36 3.41 7.40
C CYS A 79 0.47 4.54 6.80
N GLY A 80 0.05 5.10 5.69
CA GLY A 80 0.72 6.23 5.07
C GLY A 80 0.76 7.44 5.97
N LYS A 81 -0.38 7.79 6.57
CA LYS A 81 -0.47 8.92 7.51
C LYS A 81 0.45 8.72 8.71
N ASN A 82 0.45 7.52 9.30
CA ASN A 82 1.28 7.21 10.46
C ASN A 82 2.77 7.27 10.13
N ALA A 83 3.15 7.00 8.89
CA ALA A 83 4.53 7.10 8.42
C ALA A 83 4.95 8.52 8.03
N GLY A 84 4.00 9.43 7.88
CA GLY A 84 4.28 10.81 7.50
C GLY A 84 4.46 11.02 6.01
N VAL A 85 3.80 10.22 5.17
CA VAL A 85 3.85 10.43 3.71
C VAL A 85 3.13 11.72 3.33
N ARG A 86 3.45 12.24 2.15
CA ARG A 86 2.85 13.48 1.65
C ARG A 86 1.35 13.36 1.49
N ALA A 87 0.87 12.23 0.97
CA ALA A 87 -0.55 11.94 0.87
C ALA A 87 -0.78 10.44 0.79
N SER A 88 -1.90 10.00 1.37
CA SER A 88 -2.43 8.66 1.16
C SER A 88 -3.59 8.76 0.17
N VAL A 89 -3.59 7.88 -0.83
CA VAL A 89 -4.54 7.91 -1.93
C VAL A 89 -5.36 6.62 -1.92
N LEU A 90 -6.68 6.78 -1.83
CA LEU A 90 -7.61 5.67 -1.97
C LEU A 90 -7.90 5.45 -3.46
N ILE A 91 -7.65 4.23 -3.94
CA ILE A 91 -8.07 3.85 -5.29
C ILE A 91 -9.39 3.10 -5.22
N ARG A 92 -10.29 3.35 -6.18
CA ARG A 92 -11.63 2.76 -6.20
C ARG A 92 -11.65 1.31 -6.68
N THR A 93 -10.56 0.83 -7.24
CA THR A 93 -10.40 -0.59 -7.59
C THR A 93 -10.31 -1.45 -6.33
N GLY A 94 -10.46 -2.78 -6.47
CA GLY A 94 -10.43 -3.67 -5.32
C GLY A 94 -11.54 -3.34 -4.32
N TYR A 95 -11.16 -3.13 -3.07
CA TYR A 95 -12.11 -2.75 -2.01
C TYR A 95 -12.37 -1.24 -1.93
N GLY A 96 -11.79 -0.45 -2.84
CA GLY A 96 -11.80 1.01 -2.73
C GLY A 96 -13.18 1.64 -2.72
N ALA A 97 -14.09 1.19 -3.58
CA ALA A 97 -15.45 1.72 -3.61
C ALA A 97 -16.20 1.47 -2.29
N GLU A 98 -16.02 0.28 -1.72
CA GLU A 98 -16.59 -0.08 -0.43
C GLU A 98 -15.98 0.76 0.70
N THR A 99 -14.68 0.96 0.68
CA THR A 99 -13.98 1.79 1.65
C THR A 99 -14.46 3.25 1.55
N GLU A 100 -14.57 3.78 0.34
CA GLU A 100 -15.07 5.14 0.11
C GLU A 100 -16.48 5.32 0.69
N ALA A 101 -17.35 4.35 0.48
CA ALA A 101 -18.71 4.37 1.02
C ALA A 101 -18.71 4.44 2.55
N LYS A 102 -17.77 3.74 3.20
CA LYS A 102 -17.63 3.76 4.66
C LYS A 102 -17.09 5.08 5.19
N LEU A 103 -16.30 5.82 4.39
CA LEU A 103 -15.82 7.14 4.78
C LEU A 103 -16.96 8.17 4.84
N GLY A 104 -18.02 7.95 4.09
CA GLY A 104 -19.16 8.85 4.03
C GLY A 104 -18.83 10.16 3.31
N SER A 105 -19.70 11.16 3.49
CA SER A 105 -19.56 12.47 2.85
C SER A 105 -18.83 13.50 3.70
N GLY A 106 -18.28 13.09 4.85
CA GLY A 106 -17.53 13.98 5.73
C GLY A 106 -16.16 14.34 5.17
N LYS A 107 -15.53 15.34 5.79
CA LYS A 107 -14.17 15.73 5.43
C LYS A 107 -13.17 14.67 5.89
N HIS A 108 -12.21 14.36 5.03
CA HIS A 108 -11.10 13.47 5.35
C HIS A 108 -9.83 13.93 4.63
N PRO A 109 -8.65 13.54 5.13
CA PRO A 109 -7.37 13.98 4.55
C PRO A 109 -6.95 13.16 3.32
N TRP A 110 -7.71 12.15 2.94
CA TRP A 110 -7.33 11.21 1.89
C TRP A 110 -7.62 11.77 0.50
N TRP A 111 -6.71 11.52 -0.45
CA TRP A 111 -7.01 11.71 -1.85
C TRP A 111 -7.80 10.51 -2.36
N ILE A 112 -8.62 10.70 -3.38
CA ILE A 112 -9.40 9.61 -3.99
C ILE A 112 -9.12 9.62 -5.50
N ALA A 113 -8.81 8.44 -6.03
CA ALA A 113 -8.55 8.23 -7.45
C ALA A 113 -9.31 7.01 -7.96
N ASP A 114 -9.64 7.00 -9.24
CA ASP A 114 -10.37 5.89 -9.85
C ASP A 114 -9.54 4.62 -9.88
N ASP A 115 -8.25 4.74 -10.22
CA ASP A 115 -7.32 3.63 -10.37
C ASP A 115 -5.89 4.13 -10.22
N LEU A 116 -4.93 3.23 -10.38
CA LEU A 116 -3.51 3.56 -10.24
C LEU A 116 -3.04 4.57 -11.29
N LEU A 117 -3.55 4.49 -12.52
CA LEU A 117 -3.22 5.45 -13.56
C LEU A 117 -3.65 6.87 -13.16
N ASN A 118 -4.87 7.00 -12.63
CA ASN A 118 -5.38 8.29 -12.15
C ASN A 118 -4.52 8.84 -11.00
N VAL A 119 -4.00 7.97 -10.12
CA VAL A 119 -3.06 8.38 -9.07
C VAL A 119 -1.83 9.05 -9.69
N VAL A 120 -1.24 8.44 -10.71
CA VAL A 120 -0.04 8.97 -11.38
C VAL A 120 -0.35 10.34 -11.97
N GLU A 121 -1.51 10.50 -12.61
CA GLU A 121 -1.95 11.79 -13.17
C GLU A 121 -2.09 12.85 -12.09
N MET A 122 -2.68 12.51 -10.95
CA MET A 122 -2.86 13.42 -9.81
C MET A 122 -1.50 13.86 -9.23
N ILE A 123 -0.57 12.94 -9.07
CA ILE A 123 0.77 13.23 -8.55
C ILE A 123 1.49 14.18 -9.49
N ARG A 124 1.45 13.91 -10.79
CA ARG A 124 2.11 14.75 -11.80
C ARG A 124 1.50 16.14 -11.86
N ALA A 125 0.20 16.27 -11.71
CA ALA A 125 -0.48 17.56 -11.75
C ALA A 125 -0.21 18.42 -10.52
N LYS A 126 0.07 17.79 -9.36
CA LYS A 126 0.26 18.48 -8.08
C LYS A 126 1.73 18.68 -7.71
N HIS A 127 2.61 18.20 -8.54
CA HIS A 127 4.05 18.41 -8.39
C HIS A 127 4.50 19.61 -9.22
#